data_ab094dd75818f01349a437cf1cfef324
#
_entry.id   ab094dd75818f01349a437cf1cfef324
#
_cell.length_a   1.000
_cell.length_b   1.000
_cell.length_c   1.000
_cell.angle_alpha   90.00
_cell.angle_beta   90.00
_cell.angle_gamma   90.00
#
_symmetry.space_group_name_H-M   'P 1'
#
loop_
_entity.id
_entity.type
_entity.pdbx_description
1 polymer ?
#
loop_
_entity_poly.entity_id
_entity_poly.type
_entity_poly.pdbx_seq_one_letter_code
_entity_poly.pdbx_strand_id
1 'polypeptide(L)'
;MKTRVRTVIRVSQSRSRPPLSPLSPQPYYRSFSQLQSRQERPSFGIAFDIDGVILRGRVPIGGSPQALRRLYGDSGALKIPFLFLTNGGGIPESRRAVELSKLLGVDILPSQQVFIILCFGQLINSFSRFENKLIVAIGKGEPSLVMSEYGFKKVLSLDEYASYFENIDPVSQYKAWTTKQEFNGHSNPKELVPRIDVLSDKVKAAFVVSDPVDWGRDIQVLCDILRSGGLPGQENGHQPPLYFAADDLEYQAAFPSNRLGMGAFRIALESIFNRIHHNALEFISYGKPNPFVFNNAEAILRQLQPSSYQYNGHTRSHPFKTLYMIGDNPLVDIKGAKQAGHPWFSILTRTGVFRGKENHAEFPADLVVDTVEEAVNYILKKECNS
;
A
#
# COMPACT_ATOMS: atom_id res chain seq x y z
N MET A 1 -53.99 -7.84 13.20
CA MET A 1 -54.90 -6.74 13.56
C MET A 1 -54.15 -5.44 13.54
N LYS A 2 -54.52 -4.58 12.62
CA LYS A 2 -54.84 -3.11 12.69
C LYS A 2 -53.80 -2.25 13.46
N THR A 3 -53.29 -1.10 13.06
CA THR A 3 -53.87 -0.05 12.19
C THR A 3 -52.78 0.97 11.80
N ARG A 4 -52.87 1.52 10.61
CA ARG A 4 -52.16 2.68 10.05
C ARG A 4 -52.48 3.97 10.81
N VAL A 5 -51.53 4.94 10.83
CA VAL A 5 -51.90 6.36 10.71
C VAL A 5 -50.88 7.08 9.79
N ARG A 6 -51.40 7.69 8.74
CA ARG A 6 -50.78 8.71 7.88
C ARG A 6 -51.11 10.09 8.46
N THR A 7 -50.13 10.99 8.42
CA THR A 7 -50.47 12.44 8.50
C THR A 7 -49.77 13.17 7.35
N VAL A 8 -50.60 13.79 6.52
CA VAL A 8 -50.23 14.68 5.42
C VAL A 8 -50.39 16.09 5.93
N ILE A 9 -49.42 16.95 5.76
CA ILE A 9 -49.59 18.39 5.91
C ILE A 9 -49.24 19.08 4.58
N ARG A 10 -50.26 19.69 3.97
CA ARG A 10 -50.13 20.67 2.90
C ARG A 10 -49.92 22.04 3.51
N VAL A 11 -49.02 22.83 2.95
CA VAL A 11 -49.04 24.29 3.10
C VAL A 11 -48.90 24.95 1.73
N SER A 12 -49.77 25.92 1.52
CA SER A 12 -50.11 26.61 0.30
C SER A 12 -49.11 27.71 -0.09
N GLN A 13 -49.10 27.96 -1.38
CA GLN A 13 -48.41 29.06 -2.08
C GLN A 13 -49.00 30.43 -1.74
N SER A 14 -48.16 31.47 -1.68
CA SER A 14 -48.57 32.82 -2.06
C SER A 14 -47.45 33.47 -2.89
N ARG A 15 -47.84 33.93 -4.09
CA ARG A 15 -47.02 34.72 -5.02
C ARG A 15 -47.11 36.20 -4.64
N SER A 16 -45.99 36.90 -4.68
CA SER A 16 -45.96 38.35 -4.91
C SER A 16 -44.74 38.73 -5.76
N ARG A 17 -45.02 39.44 -6.86
CA ARG A 17 -44.00 40.05 -7.75
C ARG A 17 -43.65 41.44 -7.20
N PRO A 18 -42.40 41.90 -7.28
CA PRO A 18 -42.06 43.32 -7.22
C PRO A 18 -41.74 43.90 -8.62
N PRO A 19 -41.73 45.24 -8.74
CA PRO A 19 -41.88 45.96 -9.98
C PRO A 19 -40.56 46.22 -10.72
N LEU A 20 -40.71 46.49 -12.05
CA LEU A 20 -39.62 46.85 -12.97
C LEU A 20 -39.08 48.25 -12.69
N SER A 21 -37.76 48.42 -12.67
CA SER A 21 -37.05 49.70 -12.69
C SER A 21 -36.17 49.80 -13.93
N PRO A 22 -35.83 50.99 -14.41
CA PRO A 22 -35.46 51.24 -15.81
C PRO A 22 -33.97 50.98 -16.12
N LEU A 23 -33.73 50.61 -17.39
CA LEU A 23 -32.48 50.35 -18.04
C LEU A 23 -31.55 51.58 -18.06
N SER A 24 -30.33 51.46 -17.52
CA SER A 24 -29.21 52.32 -17.79
C SER A 24 -28.25 51.65 -18.79
N PRO A 25 -27.63 52.34 -19.74
CA PRO A 25 -26.71 51.73 -20.72
C PRO A 25 -25.38 51.39 -20.08
N GLN A 26 -25.03 50.12 -20.11
CA GLN A 26 -23.72 49.65 -19.72
C GLN A 26 -22.73 49.75 -20.90
N PRO A 27 -21.49 50.16 -20.66
CA PRO A 27 -20.49 50.18 -21.70
C PRO A 27 -20.04 48.76 -22.06
N TYR A 28 -19.92 48.51 -23.36
CA TYR A 28 -19.33 47.29 -23.92
C TYR A 28 -17.85 47.15 -23.49
N TYR A 29 -17.62 46.41 -22.42
CA TYR A 29 -16.26 45.82 -22.18
C TYR A 29 -16.21 44.53 -22.98
N ARG A 30 -15.45 44.52 -24.06
CA ARG A 30 -14.97 43.29 -24.67
C ARG A 30 -14.11 42.58 -23.62
N SER A 31 -14.63 41.57 -22.98
CA SER A 31 -13.81 40.63 -22.24
C SER A 31 -12.99 39.87 -23.25
N PHE A 32 -11.68 40.14 -23.25
CA PHE A 32 -10.71 39.19 -23.77
C PHE A 32 -10.84 37.94 -22.92
N SER A 33 -11.64 36.98 -23.37
CA SER A 33 -11.57 35.62 -22.89
C SER A 33 -10.18 35.14 -23.29
N GLN A 34 -9.27 35.10 -22.31
CA GLN A 34 -8.06 34.33 -22.41
C GLN A 34 -8.51 32.90 -22.76
N LEU A 35 -8.16 32.48 -23.96
CA LEU A 35 -8.11 31.08 -24.35
C LEU A 35 -7.04 30.41 -23.46
N GLN A 36 -7.38 30.14 -22.20
CA GLN A 36 -6.69 29.10 -21.47
C GLN A 36 -6.96 27.82 -22.25
N SER A 37 -5.95 27.34 -22.94
CA SER A 37 -5.96 26.00 -23.52
C SER A 37 -6.45 25.06 -22.44
N ARG A 38 -7.62 24.45 -22.63
CA ARG A 38 -8.12 23.39 -21.78
C ARG A 38 -7.06 22.30 -21.86
N GLN A 39 -6.20 22.24 -20.88
CA GLN A 39 -5.34 21.09 -20.72
C GLN A 39 -6.26 19.89 -20.50
N GLU A 40 -6.34 19.03 -21.51
CA GLU A 40 -7.14 17.82 -21.41
C GLU A 40 -6.61 16.96 -20.25
N ARG A 41 -7.53 16.31 -19.52
CA ARG A 41 -7.16 15.39 -18.44
C ARG A 41 -6.25 14.30 -18.97
N PRO A 42 -5.17 13.95 -18.27
CA PRO A 42 -4.49 12.71 -18.57
C PRO A 42 -5.50 11.56 -18.49
N SER A 43 -5.76 10.93 -19.63
CA SER A 43 -6.66 9.77 -19.71
C SER A 43 -6.00 8.49 -19.20
N PHE A 44 -4.80 8.59 -18.64
CA PHE A 44 -3.99 7.49 -18.15
C PHE A 44 -3.33 7.83 -16.80
N GLY A 45 -2.88 6.78 -16.10
CA GLY A 45 -2.11 6.86 -14.87
C GLY A 45 -1.05 5.76 -14.82
N ILE A 46 -0.05 5.90 -13.94
CA ILE A 46 1.09 4.98 -13.87
C ILE A 46 1.28 4.49 -12.43
N ALA A 47 1.39 3.17 -12.26
CA ALA A 47 1.83 2.53 -11.05
C ALA A 47 3.22 1.93 -11.27
N PHE A 48 4.16 2.23 -10.39
CA PHE A 48 5.52 1.70 -10.41
C PHE A 48 5.72 0.74 -9.25
N ASP A 49 6.31 -0.41 -9.48
CA ASP A 49 7.00 -1.11 -8.40
C ASP A 49 8.29 -0.35 -8.03
N ILE A 50 8.84 -0.59 -6.84
CA ILE A 50 10.04 0.10 -6.36
C ILE A 50 11.29 -0.76 -6.52
N ASP A 51 11.31 -1.94 -5.88
CA ASP A 51 12.50 -2.78 -5.79
C ASP A 51 12.72 -3.53 -7.11
N GLY A 52 13.80 -3.24 -7.79
CA GLY A 52 14.09 -3.81 -9.11
C GLY A 52 13.58 -2.99 -10.30
N VAL A 53 12.75 -1.97 -10.07
CA VAL A 53 12.23 -1.05 -11.10
C VAL A 53 12.80 0.36 -10.94
N ILE A 54 12.57 0.97 -9.79
CA ILE A 54 13.02 2.34 -9.46
C ILE A 54 14.34 2.31 -8.73
N LEU A 55 14.51 1.38 -7.78
CA LEU A 55 15.67 1.23 -6.93
C LEU A 55 16.22 -0.19 -6.97
N ARG A 56 17.54 -0.29 -6.76
CA ARG A 56 18.20 -1.52 -6.33
C ARG A 56 18.84 -1.24 -4.96
N GLY A 57 18.19 -1.72 -3.90
CA GLY A 57 18.47 -1.28 -2.54
C GLY A 57 18.18 0.21 -2.36
N ARG A 58 19.22 1.04 -2.23
CA ARG A 58 19.09 2.51 -2.12
C ARG A 58 19.58 3.27 -3.35
N VAL A 59 19.91 2.58 -4.42
CA VAL A 59 20.49 3.19 -5.63
C VAL A 59 19.42 3.27 -6.71
N PRO A 60 19.11 4.46 -7.25
CA PRO A 60 18.26 4.61 -8.42
C PRO A 60 18.79 3.85 -9.63
N ILE A 61 17.91 3.14 -10.34
CA ILE A 61 18.28 2.33 -11.51
C ILE A 61 17.43 2.69 -12.73
N GLY A 62 17.88 2.23 -13.91
CA GLY A 62 17.10 2.28 -15.14
C GLY A 62 16.66 3.67 -15.58
N GLY A 63 17.38 4.74 -15.20
CA GLY A 63 17.01 6.12 -15.51
C GLY A 63 15.80 6.62 -14.70
N SER A 64 15.49 6.00 -13.55
CA SER A 64 14.29 6.34 -12.77
C SER A 64 14.16 7.82 -12.38
N PRO A 65 15.22 8.58 -11.97
CA PRO A 65 15.08 10.01 -11.70
C PRO A 65 14.66 10.82 -12.92
N GLN A 66 15.22 10.52 -14.09
CA GLN A 66 14.89 11.17 -15.35
C GLN A 66 13.48 10.84 -15.82
N ALA A 67 13.10 9.56 -15.72
CA ALA A 67 11.77 9.08 -16.06
C ALA A 67 10.69 9.79 -15.23
N LEU A 68 10.87 9.85 -13.90
CA LEU A 68 9.90 10.48 -13.00
C LEU A 68 9.80 12.00 -13.18
N ARG A 69 10.90 12.71 -13.40
CA ARG A 69 10.86 14.17 -13.65
C ARG A 69 9.94 14.54 -14.80
N ARG A 70 9.81 13.69 -15.82
CA ARG A 70 8.96 13.94 -16.99
C ARG A 70 7.46 13.84 -16.70
N LEU A 71 7.10 13.31 -15.53
CA LEU A 71 5.72 13.21 -15.07
C LEU A 71 5.25 14.50 -14.36
N TYR A 72 6.18 15.43 -14.13
CA TYR A 72 5.91 16.76 -13.59
C TYR A 72 5.92 17.81 -14.71
N GLY A 73 5.19 18.89 -14.51
CA GLY A 73 5.23 20.07 -15.38
C GLY A 73 6.39 21.02 -15.03
N ASP A 74 6.60 22.06 -15.84
CA ASP A 74 7.65 23.06 -15.65
C ASP A 74 7.51 23.82 -14.30
N SER A 75 6.30 23.90 -13.76
CA SER A 75 6.02 24.47 -12.44
C SER A 75 6.40 23.57 -11.26
N GLY A 76 6.85 22.35 -11.51
CA GLY A 76 7.06 21.32 -10.48
C GLY A 76 5.78 20.63 -9.99
N ALA A 77 4.61 21.00 -10.53
CA ALA A 77 3.36 20.33 -10.21
C ALA A 77 3.24 18.98 -10.94
N LEU A 78 2.58 18.02 -10.31
CA LEU A 78 2.31 16.72 -10.92
C LEU A 78 1.42 16.89 -12.17
N LYS A 79 1.95 16.53 -13.33
CA LYS A 79 1.27 16.63 -14.63
C LYS A 79 0.55 15.30 -14.97
N ILE A 80 1.19 14.18 -14.70
CA ILE A 80 0.68 12.84 -14.98
C ILE A 80 0.54 12.12 -13.64
N PRO A 81 -0.65 11.63 -13.28
CA PRO A 81 -0.84 10.94 -12.01
C PRO A 81 -0.04 9.64 -12.00
N PHE A 82 0.77 9.47 -10.99
CA PHE A 82 1.48 8.22 -10.73
C PHE A 82 1.58 7.92 -9.25
N LEU A 83 1.81 6.66 -8.93
CA LEU A 83 2.06 6.18 -7.58
C LEU A 83 3.08 5.03 -7.58
N PHE A 84 3.61 4.73 -6.41
CA PHE A 84 4.42 3.54 -6.18
C PHE A 84 3.56 2.45 -5.56
N LEU A 85 3.49 1.30 -6.23
CA LEU A 85 2.73 0.13 -5.80
C LEU A 85 3.70 -0.98 -5.43
N THR A 86 4.10 -1.02 -4.16
CA THR A 86 5.15 -1.93 -3.67
C THR A 86 4.66 -2.89 -2.60
N ASN A 87 5.18 -4.12 -2.66
CA ASN A 87 5.04 -5.14 -1.62
C ASN A 87 6.04 -4.92 -0.46
N GLY A 88 7.02 -4.04 -0.64
CA GLY A 88 7.93 -3.62 0.41
C GLY A 88 7.24 -2.74 1.45
N GLY A 89 7.69 -2.81 2.71
CA GLY A 89 7.11 -2.06 3.82
C GLY A 89 8.07 -1.89 4.99
N GLY A 90 7.52 -1.61 6.17
CA GLY A 90 8.24 -1.58 7.45
C GLY A 90 8.59 -0.18 7.96
N ILE A 91 8.35 0.86 7.19
CA ILE A 91 8.44 2.26 7.65
C ILE A 91 7.19 3.03 7.18
N PRO A 92 6.77 4.08 7.91
CA PRO A 92 5.65 4.92 7.52
C PRO A 92 5.79 5.54 6.13
N GLU A 93 4.69 5.69 5.41
CA GLU A 93 4.65 6.26 4.05
C GLU A 93 5.20 7.68 3.99
N SER A 94 4.94 8.48 5.02
CA SER A 94 5.47 9.83 5.14
C SER A 94 7.00 9.87 5.14
N ARG A 95 7.65 8.97 5.88
CA ARG A 95 9.11 8.86 5.91
C ARG A 95 9.66 8.31 4.60
N ARG A 96 8.99 7.30 4.03
CA ARG A 96 9.41 6.72 2.74
C ARG A 96 9.31 7.73 1.61
N ALA A 97 8.25 8.55 1.58
CA ALA A 97 8.10 9.63 0.60
C ALA A 97 9.28 10.62 0.65
N VAL A 98 9.68 11.04 1.85
CA VAL A 98 10.85 11.92 2.04
C VAL A 98 12.15 11.25 1.57
N GLU A 99 12.34 9.96 1.88
CA GLU A 99 13.51 9.21 1.43
C GLU A 99 13.56 9.11 -0.10
N LEU A 100 12.45 8.73 -0.73
CA LEU A 100 12.36 8.63 -2.19
C LEU A 100 12.53 9.98 -2.87
N SER A 101 11.96 11.05 -2.32
CA SER A 101 12.16 12.40 -2.85
C SER A 101 13.64 12.80 -2.91
N LYS A 102 14.39 12.48 -1.84
CA LYS A 102 15.84 12.74 -1.80
C LYS A 102 16.61 11.88 -2.80
N LEU A 103 16.27 10.60 -2.93
CA LEU A 103 16.98 9.68 -3.82
C LEU A 103 16.70 9.98 -5.30
N LEU A 104 15.48 10.39 -5.63
CA LEU A 104 15.01 10.55 -7.01
C LEU A 104 15.07 12.00 -7.51
N GLY A 105 15.23 12.95 -6.59
CA GLY A 105 15.30 14.38 -6.92
C GLY A 105 13.99 14.93 -7.51
N VAL A 106 12.87 14.37 -7.08
CA VAL A 106 11.50 14.83 -7.39
C VAL A 106 10.68 14.84 -6.10
N ASP A 107 9.65 15.67 -6.05
CA ASP A 107 8.81 15.77 -4.85
C ASP A 107 7.76 14.66 -4.84
N ILE A 108 7.91 13.70 -3.92
CA ILE A 108 7.01 12.55 -3.76
C ILE A 108 6.09 12.80 -2.57
N LEU A 109 4.80 12.81 -2.82
CA LEU A 109 3.79 12.95 -1.76
C LEU A 109 3.56 11.61 -1.05
N PRO A 110 3.24 11.61 0.27
CA PRO A 110 2.83 10.38 0.96
C PRO A 110 1.67 9.67 0.28
N SER A 111 0.71 10.40 -0.29
CA SER A 111 -0.42 9.86 -1.05
C SER A 111 -0.04 9.12 -2.34
N GLN A 112 1.18 9.30 -2.85
CA GLN A 112 1.72 8.55 -3.98
C GLN A 112 2.38 7.23 -3.56
N GLN A 113 2.44 6.94 -2.26
CA GLN A 113 2.94 5.68 -1.72
C GLN A 113 1.75 4.76 -1.48
N VAL A 114 1.61 3.72 -2.27
CA VAL A 114 0.67 2.64 -1.97
C VAL A 114 1.48 1.46 -1.46
N PHE A 115 1.81 1.52 -0.18
CA PHE A 115 2.15 0.30 0.51
C PHE A 115 0.88 -0.55 0.62
N ILE A 116 1.04 -1.83 0.50
CA ILE A 116 -0.06 -2.78 0.67
C ILE A 116 -0.64 -2.70 2.09
N ILE A 117 0.11 -2.16 3.03
CA ILE A 117 -0.34 -1.84 4.38
C ILE A 117 -1.48 -0.78 4.36
N LEU A 118 -1.51 0.15 3.37
CA LEU A 118 -2.70 0.99 3.14
C LEU A 118 -3.96 0.17 2.81
N CYS A 119 -3.80 -1.02 2.24
CA CYS A 119 -4.92 -1.94 2.10
C CYS A 119 -5.45 -2.38 3.47
N PHE A 120 -4.60 -2.53 4.48
CA PHE A 120 -5.06 -2.69 5.87
C PHE A 120 -5.79 -1.43 6.37
N GLY A 121 -5.33 -0.23 6.02
CA GLY A 121 -5.98 1.04 6.40
C GLY A 121 -7.37 1.20 5.79
N GLN A 122 -7.57 0.85 4.53
CA GLN A 122 -8.90 0.86 3.89
C GLN A 122 -9.77 -0.32 4.34
N LEU A 123 -9.17 -1.40 4.80
CA LEU A 123 -9.83 -2.49 5.50
C LEU A 123 -10.08 -2.17 6.98
N ILE A 124 -9.80 -0.95 7.45
CA ILE A 124 -10.05 -0.52 8.85
C ILE A 124 -11.48 -0.86 9.28
N ASN A 125 -12.47 -0.73 8.40
CA ASN A 125 -13.82 -1.18 8.71
C ASN A 125 -13.91 -2.70 8.99
N SER A 126 -13.08 -3.51 8.35
CA SER A 126 -12.97 -4.96 8.60
C SER A 126 -12.07 -5.26 9.79
N PHE A 127 -11.11 -4.39 10.10
CA PHE A 127 -10.15 -4.53 11.21
C PHE A 127 -10.48 -3.70 12.44
N SER A 128 -11.53 -2.87 12.43
CA SER A 128 -11.99 -2.08 13.58
C SER A 128 -12.19 -2.93 14.84
N ARG A 129 -12.52 -4.21 14.66
CA ARG A 129 -12.61 -5.19 15.76
C ARG A 129 -11.31 -5.38 16.54
N PHE A 130 -10.14 -5.02 15.96
CA PHE A 130 -8.83 -5.12 16.60
C PHE A 130 -8.30 -3.78 17.11
N GLU A 131 -8.94 -2.64 16.84
CA GLU A 131 -8.46 -1.30 17.17
C GLU A 131 -7.95 -1.18 18.63
N ASN A 132 -8.70 -1.72 19.57
CA ASN A 132 -8.39 -1.66 21.00
C ASN A 132 -7.92 -3.03 21.56
N LYS A 133 -7.52 -3.96 20.71
CA LYS A 133 -7.05 -5.30 21.09
C LYS A 133 -5.54 -5.38 20.93
N LEU A 134 -4.91 -6.23 21.74
CA LEU A 134 -3.50 -6.54 21.58
C LEU A 134 -3.29 -7.26 20.24
N ILE A 135 -2.45 -6.69 19.40
CA ILE A 135 -1.96 -7.29 18.16
C ILE A 135 -0.44 -7.30 18.16
N VAL A 136 0.14 -8.22 17.41
CA VAL A 136 1.59 -8.24 17.15
C VAL A 136 1.87 -7.90 15.71
N ALA A 137 2.89 -7.06 15.49
CA ALA A 137 3.36 -6.64 14.18
C ALA A 137 4.79 -7.16 13.95
N ILE A 138 5.03 -7.78 12.79
CA ILE A 138 6.27 -8.50 12.48
C ILE A 138 6.92 -7.87 11.25
N GLY A 139 8.25 -7.74 11.27
CA GLY A 139 9.02 -7.34 10.10
C GLY A 139 10.17 -6.39 10.42
N LYS A 140 10.95 -6.08 9.38
CA LYS A 140 12.04 -5.10 9.44
C LYS A 140 11.49 -3.68 9.61
N GLY A 141 12.30 -2.79 10.18
CA GLY A 141 11.94 -1.39 10.37
C GLY A 141 11.15 -1.14 11.64
N GLU A 142 10.01 -0.47 11.56
CA GLU A 142 9.17 -0.05 12.69
C GLU A 142 7.73 -0.58 12.55
N PRO A 143 7.52 -1.92 12.52
CA PRO A 143 6.23 -2.52 12.21
C PRO A 143 5.12 -2.11 13.18
N SER A 144 5.42 -1.93 14.47
CA SER A 144 4.46 -1.47 15.47
C SER A 144 4.04 -0.02 15.24
N LEU A 145 4.97 0.86 14.88
CA LEU A 145 4.66 2.25 14.55
C LEU A 145 3.76 2.34 13.32
N VAL A 146 4.09 1.58 12.28
CA VAL A 146 3.28 1.51 11.05
C VAL A 146 1.84 1.12 11.37
N MET A 147 1.63 0.07 12.15
CA MET A 147 0.28 -0.37 12.53
C MET A 147 -0.43 0.65 13.44
N SER A 148 0.32 1.36 14.30
CA SER A 148 -0.24 2.43 15.15
C SER A 148 -0.72 3.62 14.32
N GLU A 149 -0.01 4.03 13.26
CA GLU A 149 -0.46 5.08 12.33
C GLU A 149 -1.75 4.67 11.58
N TYR A 150 -2.02 3.38 11.42
CA TYR A 150 -3.29 2.87 10.89
C TYR A 150 -4.42 2.77 11.92
N GLY A 151 -4.21 3.27 13.14
CA GLY A 151 -5.25 3.40 14.16
C GLY A 151 -5.35 2.25 15.16
N PHE A 152 -4.43 1.27 15.11
CA PHE A 152 -4.38 0.22 16.13
C PHE A 152 -3.70 0.76 17.40
N LYS A 153 -4.37 0.64 18.56
CA LYS A 153 -3.95 1.29 19.80
C LYS A 153 -3.08 0.42 20.72
N LYS A 154 -3.16 -0.91 20.57
CA LYS A 154 -2.40 -1.87 21.38
C LYS A 154 -1.56 -2.75 20.44
N VAL A 155 -0.44 -2.20 19.96
CA VAL A 155 0.47 -2.87 19.03
C VAL A 155 1.82 -3.06 19.69
N LEU A 156 2.32 -4.29 19.64
CA LEU A 156 3.71 -4.61 19.97
C LEU A 156 4.41 -5.16 18.74
N SER A 157 5.70 -4.83 18.57
CA SER A 157 6.51 -5.62 17.64
C SER A 157 6.68 -7.03 18.20
N LEU A 158 6.96 -8.01 17.34
CA LEU A 158 7.17 -9.38 17.81
C LEU A 158 8.40 -9.48 18.72
N ASP A 159 9.41 -8.66 18.49
CA ASP A 159 10.61 -8.55 19.34
C ASP A 159 10.24 -8.08 20.75
N GLU A 160 9.47 -6.99 20.81
CA GLU A 160 8.99 -6.44 22.06
C GLU A 160 8.10 -7.43 22.78
N TYR A 161 7.14 -8.05 22.09
CA TYR A 161 6.29 -9.08 22.65
C TYR A 161 7.09 -10.26 23.22
N ALA A 162 8.05 -10.77 22.47
CA ALA A 162 8.91 -11.87 22.92
C ALA A 162 9.72 -11.52 24.17
N SER A 163 10.12 -10.26 24.35
CA SER A 163 10.93 -9.83 25.52
C SER A 163 10.21 -9.97 26.87
N TYR A 164 8.88 -10.07 26.86
CA TYR A 164 8.10 -10.29 28.10
C TYR A 164 8.07 -11.76 28.57
N PHE A 165 8.56 -12.68 27.74
CA PHE A 165 8.53 -14.12 28.07
C PHE A 165 9.94 -14.63 28.19
N GLU A 166 10.31 -15.01 29.40
CA GLU A 166 11.63 -15.60 29.68
C GLU A 166 11.85 -16.88 28.86
N ASN A 167 13.01 -16.99 28.20
CA ASN A 167 13.41 -18.15 27.39
C ASN A 167 12.49 -18.53 26.21
N ILE A 168 11.60 -17.65 25.75
CA ILE A 168 10.76 -17.91 24.57
C ILE A 168 11.59 -18.11 23.29
N ASP A 169 12.76 -17.46 23.22
CA ASP A 169 13.78 -17.71 22.21
C ASP A 169 14.99 -18.41 22.86
N PRO A 170 15.08 -19.77 22.78
CA PRO A 170 16.11 -20.52 23.47
C PRO A 170 17.51 -20.27 22.95
N VAL A 171 17.65 -19.64 21.79
CA VAL A 171 18.97 -19.33 21.17
C VAL A 171 19.33 -17.84 21.25
N SER A 172 18.53 -17.04 21.94
CA SER A 172 18.73 -15.57 22.04
C SER A 172 20.14 -15.18 22.51
N GLN A 173 20.69 -15.92 23.51
CA GLN A 173 22.03 -15.68 24.06
C GLN A 173 23.16 -15.79 23.03
N TYR A 174 22.96 -16.48 21.92
CA TYR A 174 23.94 -16.65 20.85
C TYR A 174 23.81 -15.59 19.75
N LYS A 175 22.81 -14.70 19.80
CA LYS A 175 22.51 -13.70 18.78
C LYS A 175 23.05 -12.33 19.19
N ALA A 176 24.32 -12.05 18.89
CA ALA A 176 24.95 -10.78 19.22
C ALA A 176 24.24 -9.53 18.67
N TRP A 177 23.48 -9.67 17.56
CA TRP A 177 22.73 -8.56 16.96
C TRP A 177 21.41 -8.24 17.67
N THR A 178 20.84 -9.17 18.43
CA THR A 178 19.57 -8.96 19.15
C THR A 178 19.76 -8.20 20.46
N THR A 179 20.98 -8.20 21.01
CA THR A 179 21.31 -7.57 22.30
C THR A 179 21.61 -6.07 22.20
N LYS A 180 21.67 -5.48 21.00
CA LYS A 180 22.02 -4.08 20.77
C LYS A 180 20.87 -3.14 20.45
N GLN A 181 19.62 -3.58 20.47
CA GLN A 181 18.50 -2.66 20.55
C GLN A 181 18.36 -2.18 22.00
N GLU A 182 19.22 -1.23 22.39
CA GLU A 182 18.87 -0.37 23.50
C GLU A 182 17.56 0.30 23.15
N PHE A 183 16.49 -0.05 23.85
CA PHE A 183 15.24 0.69 23.83
C PHE A 183 15.54 2.11 24.34
N ASN A 184 15.92 2.99 23.44
CA ASN A 184 15.87 4.43 23.67
C ASN A 184 14.40 4.83 23.72
N GLY A 185 13.71 4.32 24.74
CA GLY A 185 12.37 4.71 25.12
C GLY A 185 12.37 6.15 25.63
N HIS A 186 12.42 7.11 24.74
CA HIS A 186 11.90 8.44 25.01
C HIS A 186 10.38 8.40 24.82
N SER A 187 9.72 7.63 25.69
CA SER A 187 8.30 7.78 25.92
C SER A 187 8.07 9.09 26.66
N ASN A 188 7.50 10.04 25.94
CA ASN A 188 6.95 11.25 26.54
C ASN A 188 5.83 10.84 27.54
N PRO A 189 5.89 11.18 28.85
CA PRO A 189 5.04 10.57 29.88
C PRO A 189 3.62 11.13 29.93
N LYS A 190 3.06 11.68 28.85
CA LYS A 190 1.75 12.35 28.87
C LYS A 190 0.67 11.86 27.91
N GLU A 191 0.92 10.83 27.11
CA GLU A 191 -0.19 10.15 26.45
C GLU A 191 -0.62 8.96 27.30
N LEU A 192 -1.92 8.89 27.62
CA LEU A 192 -2.58 7.74 28.24
C LEU A 192 -2.53 6.55 27.27
N VAL A 193 -1.35 5.95 27.14
CA VAL A 193 -1.21 4.69 26.43
C VAL A 193 -2.00 3.64 27.21
N PRO A 194 -2.95 2.92 26.58
CA PRO A 194 -3.68 1.88 27.26
C PRO A 194 -2.70 0.88 27.88
N ARG A 195 -2.80 0.62 29.17
CA ARG A 195 -1.96 -0.37 29.84
C ARG A 195 -2.16 -1.74 29.17
N ILE A 196 -1.10 -2.29 28.62
CA ILE A 196 -1.07 -3.65 28.06
C ILE A 196 -0.52 -4.54 29.17
N ASP A 197 -1.30 -5.50 29.60
CA ASP A 197 -0.82 -6.60 30.44
C ASP A 197 -0.46 -7.77 29.52
N VAL A 198 0.77 -7.78 29.04
CA VAL A 198 1.24 -8.75 28.03
C VAL A 198 1.16 -10.19 28.52
N LEU A 199 1.29 -10.42 29.83
CA LEU A 199 1.27 -11.77 30.39
C LEU A 199 -0.15 -12.35 30.54
N SER A 200 -1.18 -11.52 30.49
CA SER A 200 -2.58 -11.93 30.59
C SER A 200 -3.42 -11.62 29.34
N ASP A 201 -3.04 -10.59 28.57
CA ASP A 201 -3.76 -10.17 27.37
C ASP A 201 -3.45 -11.11 26.19
N LYS A 202 -4.48 -11.74 25.64
CA LYS A 202 -4.34 -12.59 24.44
C LYS A 202 -4.11 -11.75 23.20
N VAL A 203 -3.10 -12.10 22.42
CA VAL A 203 -2.92 -11.59 21.05
C VAL A 203 -4.15 -11.95 20.21
N LYS A 204 -4.80 -10.96 19.62
CA LYS A 204 -6.04 -11.12 18.85
C LYS A 204 -5.83 -11.22 17.35
N ALA A 205 -4.67 -10.80 16.87
CA ALA A 205 -4.23 -10.98 15.49
C ALA A 205 -2.70 -10.78 15.38
N ALA A 206 -2.10 -11.41 14.39
CA ALA A 206 -0.71 -11.21 14.00
C ALA A 206 -0.63 -10.65 12.58
N PHE A 207 0.21 -9.63 12.38
CA PHE A 207 0.39 -8.94 11.09
C PHE A 207 1.86 -8.97 10.71
N VAL A 208 2.19 -9.67 9.62
CA VAL A 208 3.51 -9.62 9.00
C VAL A 208 3.49 -8.49 7.99
N VAL A 209 4.06 -7.33 8.37
CA VAL A 209 3.95 -6.06 7.63
C VAL A 209 5.13 -5.78 6.72
N SER A 210 6.26 -6.45 6.97
CA SER A 210 7.47 -6.40 6.13
C SER A 210 8.28 -7.68 6.32
N ASP A 211 9.41 -7.82 5.61
CA ASP A 211 10.25 -9.03 5.71
C ASP A 211 10.72 -9.26 7.16
N PRO A 212 10.41 -10.41 7.77
CA PRO A 212 10.88 -10.76 9.10
C PRO A 212 12.41 -10.82 9.15
N VAL A 213 12.98 -10.40 10.28
CA VAL A 213 14.45 -10.27 10.43
C VAL A 213 15.08 -11.53 11.00
N ASP A 214 14.52 -12.03 12.08
CA ASP A 214 14.98 -13.23 12.78
C ASP A 214 14.01 -14.40 12.60
N TRP A 215 14.12 -15.07 11.46
CA TRP A 215 13.18 -16.13 11.10
C TRP A 215 13.09 -17.22 12.16
N GLY A 216 14.17 -17.59 12.81
CA GLY A 216 14.18 -18.63 13.83
C GLY A 216 13.28 -18.29 15.01
N ARG A 217 13.50 -17.11 15.62
CA ARG A 217 12.67 -16.59 16.70
C ARG A 217 11.25 -16.28 16.24
N ASP A 218 11.12 -15.63 15.10
CA ASP A 218 9.82 -15.14 14.61
C ASP A 218 8.88 -16.33 14.30
N ILE A 219 9.39 -17.40 13.72
CA ILE A 219 8.64 -18.64 13.51
C ILE A 219 8.26 -19.29 14.85
N GLN A 220 9.21 -19.40 15.79
CA GLN A 220 8.96 -20.00 17.10
C GLN A 220 7.86 -19.26 17.83
N VAL A 221 8.00 -17.94 18.00
CA VAL A 221 7.04 -17.11 18.75
C VAL A 221 5.67 -17.06 18.07
N LEU A 222 5.65 -16.99 16.73
CA LEU A 222 4.38 -17.09 15.99
C LEU A 222 3.70 -18.44 16.19
N CYS A 223 4.43 -19.54 16.12
CA CYS A 223 3.86 -20.87 16.39
C CYS A 223 3.26 -20.93 17.79
N ASP A 224 3.93 -20.37 18.79
CA ASP A 224 3.42 -20.36 20.17
C ASP A 224 2.14 -19.52 20.30
N ILE A 225 2.09 -18.32 19.70
CA ILE A 225 0.89 -17.47 19.66
C ILE A 225 -0.26 -18.16 18.94
N LEU A 226 -0.01 -18.71 17.75
CA LEU A 226 -1.05 -19.26 16.88
C LEU A 226 -1.64 -20.55 17.41
N ARG A 227 -0.84 -21.41 18.06
CA ARG A 227 -1.29 -22.68 18.64
C ARG A 227 -2.05 -22.50 19.96
N SER A 228 -1.68 -21.49 20.74
CA SER A 228 -2.22 -21.25 22.09
C SER A 228 -3.51 -20.43 22.11
N GLY A 229 -3.97 -19.93 20.95
CA GLY A 229 -5.10 -18.99 20.92
C GLY A 229 -4.72 -17.59 21.39
N GLY A 230 -3.45 -17.20 21.21
CA GLY A 230 -2.94 -15.86 21.41
C GLY A 230 -2.17 -15.60 22.71
N LEU A 231 -1.95 -16.61 23.55
CA LEU A 231 -1.16 -16.46 24.77
C LEU A 231 -0.21 -17.68 24.93
N PRO A 232 1.10 -17.52 24.64
CA PRO A 232 2.09 -18.59 24.78
C PRO A 232 2.02 -19.31 26.13
N GLY A 233 2.28 -20.63 26.12
CA GLY A 233 2.20 -21.46 27.32
C GLY A 233 0.80 -22.01 27.64
N GLN A 234 -0.23 -21.59 26.92
CA GLN A 234 -1.55 -22.25 26.97
C GLN A 234 -1.66 -23.33 25.89
N GLU A 235 -2.37 -24.39 26.18
CA GLU A 235 -2.64 -25.48 25.22
C GLU A 235 -4.00 -25.29 24.54
N ASN A 236 -4.09 -25.64 23.24
CA ASN A 236 -5.34 -25.82 22.49
C ASN A 236 -6.26 -24.59 22.39
N GLY A 237 -5.77 -23.48 21.88
CA GLY A 237 -6.59 -22.32 21.52
C GLY A 237 -6.96 -22.28 20.02
N HIS A 238 -8.03 -21.56 19.67
CA HIS A 238 -8.27 -21.21 18.27
C HIS A 238 -7.19 -20.29 17.75
N GLN A 239 -6.65 -20.59 16.57
CA GLN A 239 -5.64 -19.77 15.93
C GLN A 239 -6.15 -18.33 15.79
N PRO A 240 -5.46 -17.31 16.36
CA PRO A 240 -5.75 -15.92 16.04
C PRO A 240 -5.45 -15.66 14.57
N PRO A 241 -6.21 -14.75 13.92
CA PRO A 241 -5.98 -14.39 12.52
C PRO A 241 -4.54 -13.97 12.24
N LEU A 242 -3.98 -14.48 11.15
CA LEU A 242 -2.65 -14.19 10.65
C LEU A 242 -2.76 -13.51 9.28
N TYR A 243 -2.14 -12.35 9.16
CA TYR A 243 -2.18 -11.53 7.97
C TYR A 243 -0.77 -11.25 7.45
N PHE A 244 -0.59 -11.37 6.14
CA PHE A 244 0.64 -11.02 5.45
C PHE A 244 0.37 -9.80 4.54
N ALA A 245 1.22 -8.79 4.63
CA ALA A 245 1.17 -7.65 3.74
C ALA A 245 1.54 -8.03 2.30
N ALA A 246 2.41 -9.02 2.12
CA ALA A 246 2.86 -9.50 0.82
C ALA A 246 3.13 -11.01 0.84
N ASP A 247 3.32 -11.59 -0.35
CA ASP A 247 3.62 -13.01 -0.52
C ASP A 247 4.71 -13.27 -1.57
N ASP A 248 5.61 -12.30 -1.76
CA ASP A 248 6.72 -12.42 -2.70
C ASP A 248 7.70 -13.50 -2.21
N LEU A 249 7.95 -14.49 -3.07
CA LEU A 249 8.98 -15.50 -2.78
C LEU A 249 10.36 -14.86 -2.79
N GLU A 250 10.62 -14.04 -3.80
CA GLU A 250 11.90 -13.36 -4.02
C GLU A 250 11.69 -11.93 -4.49
N TYR A 251 12.67 -11.07 -4.20
CA TYR A 251 12.73 -9.69 -4.70
C TYR A 251 14.17 -9.26 -4.98
N GLN A 252 14.36 -8.22 -5.78
CA GLN A 252 15.67 -7.66 -6.09
C GLN A 252 16.06 -6.61 -5.05
N ALA A 253 17.05 -6.93 -4.23
CA ALA A 253 17.72 -5.98 -3.34
C ALA A 253 19.08 -5.52 -3.91
N ALA A 254 19.93 -4.91 -3.08
CA ALA A 254 21.25 -4.43 -3.49
C ALA A 254 22.19 -5.55 -3.97
N PHE A 255 22.08 -6.75 -3.41
CA PHE A 255 22.90 -7.90 -3.80
C PHE A 255 22.51 -8.36 -5.23
N PRO A 256 23.48 -8.83 -6.05
CA PRO A 256 23.21 -9.19 -7.45
C PRO A 256 22.17 -10.30 -7.65
N SER A 257 22.12 -11.29 -6.75
CA SER A 257 21.10 -12.35 -6.78
C SER A 257 19.86 -11.91 -6.01
N ASN A 258 18.69 -12.44 -6.36
CA ASN A 258 17.44 -12.21 -5.64
C ASN A 258 17.56 -12.59 -4.16
N ARG A 259 16.81 -11.91 -3.34
CA ARG A 259 16.71 -12.19 -1.90
C ARG A 259 15.35 -12.78 -1.58
N LEU A 260 15.33 -13.69 -0.60
CA LEU A 260 14.09 -14.27 -0.10
C LEU A 260 13.21 -13.18 0.51
N GLY A 261 11.94 -13.16 0.12
CA GLY A 261 10.94 -12.23 0.60
C GLY A 261 10.01 -12.83 1.66
N MET A 262 8.96 -12.10 1.96
CA MET A 262 7.96 -12.46 2.96
C MET A 262 7.24 -13.78 2.63
N GLY A 263 7.02 -14.09 1.35
CA GLY A 263 6.43 -15.36 0.91
C GLY A 263 7.31 -16.57 1.24
N ALA A 264 8.63 -16.42 1.17
CA ALA A 264 9.56 -17.49 1.60
C ALA A 264 9.46 -17.73 3.11
N PHE A 265 9.36 -16.66 3.92
CA PHE A 265 9.10 -16.78 5.35
C PHE A 265 7.77 -17.48 5.63
N ARG A 266 6.69 -17.10 4.93
CA ARG A 266 5.38 -17.74 5.08
C ARG A 266 5.45 -19.24 4.77
N ILE A 267 6.13 -19.65 3.71
CA ILE A 267 6.31 -21.06 3.35
C ILE A 267 7.04 -21.81 4.46
N ALA A 268 8.09 -21.22 5.04
CA ALA A 268 8.83 -21.82 6.16
C ALA A 268 7.94 -21.97 7.40
N LEU A 269 7.22 -20.90 7.79
CA LEU A 269 6.27 -20.92 8.90
C LEU A 269 5.18 -21.98 8.69
N GLU A 270 4.54 -22.00 7.53
CA GLU A 270 3.47 -22.94 7.17
C GLU A 270 3.98 -24.39 7.22
N SER A 271 5.15 -24.64 6.63
CA SER A 271 5.76 -25.98 6.63
C SER A 271 6.05 -26.49 8.04
N ILE A 272 6.52 -25.63 8.93
CA ILE A 272 6.81 -25.99 10.32
C ILE A 272 5.50 -26.14 11.12
N PHE A 273 4.61 -25.14 11.06
CA PHE A 273 3.35 -25.12 11.78
C PHE A 273 2.51 -26.37 11.49
N ASN A 274 2.37 -26.73 10.21
CA ASN A 274 1.57 -27.88 9.77
C ASN A 274 2.17 -29.23 10.21
N ARG A 275 3.42 -29.29 10.69
CA ARG A 275 4.05 -30.49 11.26
C ARG A 275 3.85 -30.61 12.76
N ILE A 276 3.68 -29.49 13.46
CA ILE A 276 3.60 -29.46 14.93
C ILE A 276 2.18 -29.20 15.43
N HIS A 277 1.24 -28.89 14.54
CA HIS A 277 -0.16 -28.63 14.86
C HIS A 277 -1.08 -29.50 14.00
N HIS A 278 -2.21 -29.91 14.56
CA HIS A 278 -3.17 -30.82 13.89
C HIS A 278 -4.01 -30.13 12.80
N ASN A 279 -4.20 -28.81 12.89
CA ASN A 279 -4.87 -28.03 11.87
C ASN A 279 -3.82 -27.34 10.97
N ALA A 280 -4.13 -27.18 9.68
CA ALA A 280 -3.31 -26.42 8.78
C ALA A 280 -3.27 -24.93 9.18
N LEU A 281 -2.15 -24.25 8.91
CA LEU A 281 -2.00 -22.82 9.12
C LEU A 281 -3.00 -22.06 8.26
N GLU A 282 -3.80 -21.22 8.89
CA GLU A 282 -4.71 -20.28 8.21
C GLU A 282 -4.11 -18.89 8.16
N PHE A 283 -4.08 -18.30 6.98
CA PHE A 283 -3.57 -16.93 6.79
C PHE A 283 -4.27 -16.23 5.63
N ILE A 284 -4.15 -14.91 5.58
CA ILE A 284 -4.62 -14.08 4.46
C ILE A 284 -3.46 -13.19 4.01
N SER A 285 -3.19 -13.18 2.69
CA SER A 285 -2.22 -12.29 2.07
C SER A 285 -2.91 -11.22 1.23
N TYR A 286 -2.46 -9.97 1.37
CA TYR A 286 -3.07 -8.80 0.72
C TYR A 286 -2.24 -8.21 -0.41
N GLY A 287 -0.96 -8.55 -0.52
CA GLY A 287 -0.04 -8.00 -1.50
C GLY A 287 -0.37 -8.31 -2.96
N LYS A 288 0.32 -7.62 -3.88
CA LYS A 288 0.35 -8.07 -5.28
C LYS A 288 0.69 -9.56 -5.32
N PRO A 289 0.05 -10.38 -6.13
CA PRO A 289 -0.82 -10.05 -7.27
C PRO A 289 -2.31 -9.90 -6.93
N ASN A 290 -2.71 -9.70 -5.67
CA ASN A 290 -4.11 -9.61 -5.30
C ASN A 290 -4.80 -8.44 -6.04
N PRO A 291 -5.90 -8.65 -6.78
CA PRO A 291 -6.60 -7.60 -7.53
C PRO A 291 -7.08 -6.42 -6.68
N PHE A 292 -7.35 -6.65 -5.40
CA PHE A 292 -7.75 -5.60 -4.48
C PHE A 292 -6.74 -4.44 -4.39
N VAL A 293 -5.44 -4.76 -4.49
CA VAL A 293 -4.35 -3.77 -4.49
C VAL A 293 -4.44 -2.84 -5.69
N PHE A 294 -4.76 -3.39 -6.86
CA PHE A 294 -4.92 -2.64 -8.10
C PHE A 294 -6.17 -1.76 -8.08
N ASN A 295 -7.27 -2.22 -7.50
CA ASN A 295 -8.48 -1.40 -7.29
C ASN A 295 -8.19 -0.19 -6.38
N ASN A 296 -7.40 -0.39 -5.32
CA ASN A 296 -6.98 0.69 -4.44
C ASN A 296 -6.04 1.67 -5.15
N ALA A 297 -5.07 1.17 -5.91
CA ALA A 297 -4.17 1.99 -6.71
C ALA A 297 -4.95 2.88 -7.69
N GLU A 298 -5.97 2.34 -8.35
CA GLU A 298 -6.86 3.10 -9.22
C GLU A 298 -7.59 4.21 -8.47
N ALA A 299 -8.15 3.93 -7.30
CA ALA A 299 -8.84 4.93 -6.48
C ALA A 299 -7.91 6.08 -6.10
N ILE A 300 -6.66 5.79 -5.75
CA ILE A 300 -5.65 6.80 -5.43
C ILE A 300 -5.23 7.59 -6.67
N LEU A 301 -4.99 6.93 -7.80
CA LEU A 301 -4.66 7.62 -9.06
C LEU A 301 -5.75 8.61 -9.47
N ARG A 302 -7.03 8.29 -9.21
CA ARG A 302 -8.16 9.23 -9.41
C ARG A 302 -8.04 10.47 -8.53
N GLN A 303 -7.64 10.32 -7.28
CA GLN A 303 -7.46 11.44 -6.35
C GLN A 303 -6.25 12.32 -6.72
N LEU A 304 -5.21 11.72 -7.32
CA LEU A 304 -4.01 12.43 -7.78
C LEU A 304 -4.22 13.19 -9.09
N GLN A 305 -5.35 13.04 -9.76
CA GLN A 305 -5.66 13.86 -10.94
C GLN A 305 -5.80 15.34 -10.53
N PRO A 306 -5.26 16.29 -11.33
CA PRO A 306 -5.35 17.71 -11.03
C PRO A 306 -6.80 18.18 -10.82
N SER A 307 -7.05 18.94 -9.75
CA SER A 307 -8.39 19.37 -9.27
C SER A 307 -9.14 20.34 -10.19
N SER A 308 -8.49 20.87 -11.24
CA SER A 308 -9.13 21.77 -12.22
C SER A 308 -10.28 21.15 -13.01
N TYR A 309 -10.58 19.88 -12.75
CA TYR A 309 -11.56 19.10 -13.47
C TYR A 309 -12.69 18.64 -12.52
N GLN A 310 -13.76 19.41 -12.46
CA GLN A 310 -14.99 18.97 -11.80
C GLN A 310 -15.59 17.77 -12.57
N TYR A 311 -15.83 16.69 -11.85
CA TYR A 311 -16.52 15.52 -12.36
C TYR A 311 -17.99 15.86 -12.60
N ASN A 312 -18.39 16.08 -13.83
CA ASN A 312 -19.80 16.14 -14.20
C ASN A 312 -20.34 14.70 -14.21
N GLY A 313 -21.08 14.34 -13.17
CA GLY A 313 -21.50 12.97 -12.78
C GLY A 313 -22.40 12.19 -13.77
N HIS A 314 -22.31 12.44 -15.08
CA HIS A 314 -23.19 11.81 -16.07
C HIS A 314 -22.49 10.89 -17.08
N THR A 315 -21.19 10.71 -17.04
CA THR A 315 -20.53 9.76 -17.95
C THR A 315 -20.28 8.42 -17.24
N ARG A 316 -20.90 7.35 -17.77
CA ARG A 316 -20.69 5.95 -17.37
C ARG A 316 -19.31 5.40 -17.77
N SER A 317 -18.41 6.21 -18.32
CA SER A 317 -17.09 5.80 -18.77
C SER A 317 -16.08 5.81 -17.62
N HIS A 318 -15.17 4.83 -17.62
CA HIS A 318 -14.05 4.77 -16.69
C HIS A 318 -13.19 6.05 -16.78
N PRO A 319 -12.73 6.63 -15.65
CA PRO A 319 -11.98 7.91 -15.66
C PRO A 319 -10.62 7.80 -16.35
N PHE A 320 -10.05 6.60 -16.42
CA PHE A 320 -8.82 6.30 -17.15
C PHE A 320 -9.11 5.40 -18.35
N LYS A 321 -8.54 5.74 -19.51
CA LYS A 321 -8.51 4.88 -20.69
C LYS A 321 -7.50 3.74 -20.50
N THR A 322 -6.37 4.06 -19.87
CA THR A 322 -5.28 3.11 -19.60
C THR A 322 -4.64 3.38 -18.24
N LEU A 323 -4.40 2.34 -17.47
CA LEU A 323 -3.56 2.35 -16.28
C LEU A 323 -2.36 1.46 -16.53
N TYR A 324 -1.16 1.98 -16.33
CA TYR A 324 0.08 1.25 -16.55
C TYR A 324 0.63 0.70 -15.25
N MET A 325 0.90 -0.60 -15.19
CA MET A 325 1.70 -1.21 -14.14
C MET A 325 3.09 -1.50 -14.68
N ILE A 326 4.11 -0.86 -14.11
CA ILE A 326 5.52 -1.10 -14.45
C ILE A 326 6.14 -1.89 -13.30
N GLY A 327 6.53 -3.12 -13.56
CA GLY A 327 7.08 -4.04 -12.57
C GLY A 327 8.21 -4.88 -13.14
N ASP A 328 8.93 -5.58 -12.25
CA ASP A 328 10.04 -6.47 -12.61
C ASP A 328 9.74 -7.94 -12.32
N ASN A 329 8.64 -8.22 -11.63
CA ASN A 329 8.28 -9.57 -11.22
C ASN A 329 7.01 -10.08 -11.96
N PRO A 330 7.16 -11.04 -12.88
CA PRO A 330 6.01 -11.58 -13.63
C PRO A 330 4.93 -12.21 -12.76
N LEU A 331 5.31 -12.88 -11.67
CA LEU A 331 4.39 -13.58 -10.77
C LEU A 331 3.62 -12.64 -9.83
N VAL A 332 4.06 -11.41 -9.71
CA VAL A 332 3.56 -10.40 -8.77
C VAL A 332 2.90 -9.25 -9.52
N ASP A 333 3.68 -8.48 -10.28
CA ASP A 333 3.26 -7.27 -10.95
C ASP A 333 2.39 -7.55 -12.17
N ILE A 334 2.90 -8.41 -13.06
CA ILE A 334 2.26 -8.70 -14.34
C ILE A 334 1.01 -9.55 -14.14
N LYS A 335 1.13 -10.61 -13.35
CA LYS A 335 -0.01 -11.44 -12.95
C LYS A 335 -1.10 -10.60 -12.31
N GLY A 336 -0.73 -9.71 -11.38
CA GLY A 336 -1.68 -8.84 -10.69
C GLY A 336 -2.39 -7.86 -11.61
N ALA A 337 -1.66 -7.17 -12.48
CA ALA A 337 -2.24 -6.27 -13.48
C ALA A 337 -3.20 -7.01 -14.42
N LYS A 338 -2.82 -8.21 -14.87
CA LYS A 338 -3.69 -9.06 -15.72
C LYS A 338 -4.95 -9.54 -15.01
N GLN A 339 -4.85 -9.91 -13.74
CA GLN A 339 -6.00 -10.31 -12.93
C GLN A 339 -6.95 -9.14 -12.64
N ALA A 340 -6.41 -7.93 -12.47
CA ALA A 340 -7.21 -6.72 -12.33
C ALA A 340 -7.94 -6.36 -13.63
N GLY A 341 -7.39 -6.75 -14.78
CA GLY A 341 -8.01 -6.58 -16.09
C GLY A 341 -8.03 -5.12 -16.56
N HIS A 342 -8.94 -4.80 -17.49
CA HIS A 342 -9.09 -3.44 -18.02
C HIS A 342 -9.40 -2.45 -16.88
N PRO A 343 -8.75 -1.26 -16.81
CA PRO A 343 -7.90 -0.65 -17.85
C PRO A 343 -6.38 -0.87 -17.68
N TRP A 344 -5.94 -1.87 -16.92
CA TRP A 344 -4.54 -2.12 -16.65
C TRP A 344 -3.79 -2.68 -17.86
N PHE A 345 -2.62 -2.08 -18.15
CA PHE A 345 -1.64 -2.46 -19.14
C PHE A 345 -0.31 -2.73 -18.45
N SER A 346 0.22 -3.92 -18.57
CA SER A 346 1.40 -4.40 -17.86
C SER A 346 2.69 -4.18 -18.66
N ILE A 347 3.70 -3.57 -18.02
CA ILE A 347 5.04 -3.38 -18.58
C ILE A 347 6.05 -4.08 -17.67
N LEU A 348 6.80 -5.03 -18.22
CA LEU A 348 7.82 -5.80 -17.54
C LEU A 348 9.20 -5.24 -17.83
N THR A 349 9.96 -4.89 -16.77
CA THR A 349 11.35 -4.43 -16.89
C THR A 349 12.32 -5.58 -16.63
N ARG A 350 13.54 -5.49 -17.23
CA ARG A 350 14.62 -6.47 -17.06
C ARG A 350 15.61 -6.09 -15.96
N THR A 351 15.24 -5.14 -15.12
CA THR A 351 16.16 -4.56 -14.13
C THR A 351 16.15 -5.26 -12.78
N GLY A 352 15.19 -6.14 -12.52
CA GLY A 352 15.01 -6.77 -11.21
C GLY A 352 14.99 -8.31 -11.25
N VAL A 353 13.88 -8.91 -10.80
CA VAL A 353 13.69 -10.37 -10.73
C VAL A 353 13.72 -10.97 -12.14
N PHE A 354 12.99 -10.37 -13.06
CA PHE A 354 12.98 -10.80 -14.46
C PHE A 354 14.22 -10.30 -15.22
N ARG A 355 14.91 -11.23 -15.91
CA ARG A 355 16.11 -10.97 -16.71
C ARG A 355 16.10 -11.71 -18.03
N GLY A 356 14.95 -12.26 -18.40
CA GLY A 356 14.77 -13.01 -19.65
C GLY A 356 14.88 -12.11 -20.90
N LYS A 357 15.33 -12.67 -22.01
CA LYS A 357 15.33 -11.98 -23.31
C LYS A 357 13.93 -11.89 -23.89
N GLU A 358 13.21 -13.01 -23.86
CA GLU A 358 11.82 -13.12 -24.32
C GLU A 358 10.86 -12.74 -23.17
N ASN A 359 9.58 -12.57 -23.49
CA ASN A 359 8.54 -12.35 -22.50
C ASN A 359 8.36 -13.57 -21.58
N HIS A 360 7.79 -13.37 -20.39
CA HIS A 360 7.56 -14.49 -19.46
C HIS A 360 6.50 -15.45 -20.01
N ALA A 361 6.81 -16.74 -20.03
CA ALA A 361 5.97 -17.75 -20.70
C ALA A 361 4.57 -17.89 -20.06
N GLU A 362 4.51 -17.94 -18.74
CA GLU A 362 3.26 -18.16 -18.00
C GLU A 362 2.46 -16.85 -17.80
N PHE A 363 3.14 -15.75 -17.50
CA PHE A 363 2.53 -14.43 -17.29
C PHE A 363 3.19 -13.42 -18.25
N PRO A 364 2.86 -13.47 -19.56
CA PRO A 364 3.43 -12.53 -20.52
C PRO A 364 2.89 -11.13 -20.29
N ALA A 365 3.78 -10.14 -20.17
CA ALA A 365 3.41 -8.73 -20.10
C ALA A 365 2.90 -8.22 -21.46
N ASP A 366 2.15 -7.11 -21.45
CA ASP A 366 1.71 -6.46 -22.68
C ASP A 366 2.90 -5.80 -23.42
N LEU A 367 3.93 -5.39 -22.66
CA LEU A 367 5.18 -4.85 -23.17
C LEU A 367 6.35 -5.29 -22.28
N VAL A 368 7.50 -5.61 -22.88
CA VAL A 368 8.77 -5.86 -22.17
C VAL A 368 9.79 -4.81 -22.61
N VAL A 369 10.46 -4.21 -21.65
CA VAL A 369 11.46 -3.15 -21.85
C VAL A 369 12.70 -3.43 -21.01
N ASP A 370 13.82 -2.78 -21.34
CA ASP A 370 15.05 -2.96 -20.55
C ASP A 370 15.03 -2.13 -19.26
N THR A 371 14.41 -0.94 -19.28
CA THR A 371 14.46 -0.01 -18.15
C THR A 371 13.12 0.69 -17.91
N VAL A 372 12.97 1.27 -16.71
CA VAL A 372 11.80 2.12 -16.40
C VAL A 372 11.75 3.39 -17.25
N GLU A 373 12.91 3.92 -17.67
CA GLU A 373 12.95 5.08 -18.57
C GLU A 373 12.37 4.76 -19.94
N GLU A 374 12.67 3.58 -20.49
CA GLU A 374 12.06 3.10 -21.73
C GLU A 374 10.56 2.90 -21.61
N ALA A 375 10.10 2.37 -20.45
CA ALA A 375 8.67 2.24 -20.16
C ALA A 375 7.96 3.60 -20.21
N VAL A 376 8.50 4.59 -19.50
CA VAL A 376 7.94 5.96 -19.48
C VAL A 376 8.01 6.60 -20.86
N ASN A 377 9.10 6.42 -21.61
CA ASN A 377 9.21 6.91 -22.98
C ASN A 377 8.12 6.35 -23.89
N TYR A 378 7.86 5.03 -23.81
CA TYR A 378 6.79 4.38 -24.56
C TYR A 378 5.42 4.97 -24.20
N ILE A 379 5.12 5.09 -22.90
CA ILE A 379 3.83 5.62 -22.43
C ILE A 379 3.61 7.04 -22.92
N LEU A 380 4.59 7.92 -22.73
CA LEU A 380 4.47 9.33 -23.14
C LEU A 380 4.32 9.47 -24.66
N LYS A 381 5.04 8.66 -25.44
CA LYS A 381 4.90 8.64 -26.90
C LYS A 381 3.51 8.19 -27.33
N LYS A 382 2.94 7.17 -26.68
CA LYS A 382 1.64 6.61 -26.99
C LYS A 382 0.48 7.53 -26.59
N GLU A 383 0.56 8.12 -25.41
CA GLU A 383 -0.57 8.84 -24.81
C GLU A 383 -0.53 10.37 -25.05
N CYS A 384 0.65 10.95 -25.31
CA CYS A 384 0.80 12.41 -25.50
C CYS A 384 0.97 12.81 -26.97
N ASN A 385 1.22 11.85 -27.90
CA ASN A 385 1.35 12.13 -29.33
C ASN A 385 0.15 11.58 -30.14
N SER A 386 -0.90 11.14 -29.46
CA SER A 386 -2.14 10.57 -30.05
C SER A 386 -3.19 11.62 -30.24
#